data_fdea0281caed5132c37c44caf400ff20
#
_entry.id   fdea0281caed5132c37c44caf400ff20
#
_cell.length_a   1.000
_cell.length_b   1.000
_cell.length_c   1.000
_cell.angle_alpha   90.00
_cell.angle_beta   90.00
_cell.angle_gamma   90.00
#
_symmetry.space_group_name_H-M   'P 1'
#
loop_
_entity.id
_entity.type
_entity.pdbx_description
1 polymer ?
#
loop_
_entity_poly.entity_id
_entity_poly.type
_entity_poly.pdbx_seq_one_letter_code
_entity_poly.pdbx_strand_id
1 'polypeptide(L)'
;DEPSTNLPPVTNAAVETFGLTRHYGNLTALNALDLTVNKGDLFGFIGSNGAGKTTTLRILSTFLSPSTGTARVMGHNVVTESDQVRRILGYMPDFFGVYKDMEVTEYLDFFAACYRIGAAKREQTINDVLELVGLSEKKGALIGALSRGMQQRIGLARVLVHDPQILLLDEPASGLDPRARIEMMAILQELQRLGKTIIISSHILSELETLCNRVAIIEKGGLIYSGPVQGVQSQFSKKQAYRVAVAENTDRALELLRERTEVAEAELEESGDRIRVELADSQENASVIATIIVNGGLQLTALELEEMNLEDVFLQVTRGETQ
;
A
#
# COMPACT_ATOMS: atom_id res chain seq x y z
N ASP A 1 34.28 -8.21 -0.54
CA ASP A 1 34.11 -6.75 -0.64
C ASP A 1 33.24 -6.30 0.51
N GLU A 2 33.80 -5.51 1.42
CA GLU A 2 33.05 -4.89 2.52
C GLU A 2 32.01 -3.92 1.91
N PRO A 3 30.75 -3.89 2.39
CA PRO A 3 29.76 -2.95 1.91
C PRO A 3 30.25 -1.53 2.20
N SER A 4 30.32 -0.68 1.17
CA SER A 4 30.85 0.68 1.23
C SER A 4 30.19 1.48 2.36
N THR A 5 31.00 1.91 3.33
CA THR A 5 30.58 2.61 4.56
C THR A 5 30.18 4.08 4.35
N ASN A 6 30.04 4.54 3.11
CA ASN A 6 29.71 5.94 2.79
C ASN A 6 28.20 6.11 2.52
N LEU A 7 27.39 5.82 3.53
CA LEU A 7 25.95 6.13 3.47
C LEU A 7 25.73 7.65 3.63
N PRO A 8 24.73 8.24 2.94
CA PRO A 8 24.36 9.62 3.13
C PRO A 8 24.01 9.91 4.60
N PRO A 9 24.05 11.17 5.05
CA PRO A 9 23.69 11.52 6.42
C PRO A 9 22.29 11.00 6.77
N VAL A 10 22.09 10.69 8.07
CA VAL A 10 20.79 10.21 8.55
C VAL A 10 19.74 11.31 8.37
N THR A 11 18.67 10.99 7.65
CA THR A 11 17.55 11.90 7.43
C THR A 11 16.45 11.71 8.49
N ASN A 12 15.36 12.46 8.39
CA ASN A 12 14.17 12.25 9.24
C ASN A 12 13.24 11.16 8.70
N ALA A 13 13.68 10.36 7.73
CA ALA A 13 12.91 9.25 7.20
C ALA A 13 12.76 8.11 8.22
N ALA A 14 11.67 7.36 8.09
CA ALA A 14 11.44 6.13 8.86
C ALA A 14 12.15 4.94 8.21
N VAL A 15 12.16 4.88 6.87
CA VAL A 15 12.87 3.86 6.10
C VAL A 15 13.60 4.53 4.94
N GLU A 16 14.83 4.10 4.70
CA GLU A 16 15.64 4.44 3.52
C GLU A 16 16.31 3.17 3.00
N THR A 17 16.24 2.94 1.70
CA THR A 17 17.01 1.88 1.04
C THR A 17 17.98 2.49 0.05
N PHE A 18 19.16 1.88 -0.10
CA PHE A 18 20.26 2.38 -0.92
C PHE A 18 20.75 1.26 -1.83
N GLY A 19 20.32 1.26 -3.07
CA GLY A 19 20.66 0.25 -4.07
C GLY A 19 20.34 -1.18 -3.60
N LEU A 20 19.24 -1.35 -2.83
CA LEU A 20 18.93 -2.60 -2.16
C LEU A 20 18.68 -3.71 -3.18
N THR A 21 19.54 -4.73 -3.17
CA THR A 21 19.52 -5.82 -4.15
C THR A 21 19.49 -7.17 -3.45
N ARG A 22 18.70 -8.10 -3.98
CA ARG A 22 18.67 -9.48 -3.49
C ARG A 22 18.58 -10.48 -4.63
N HIS A 23 19.54 -11.41 -4.63
CA HIS A 23 19.58 -12.55 -5.55
C HIS A 23 19.22 -13.85 -4.83
N TYR A 24 18.48 -14.73 -5.51
CA TYR A 24 18.23 -16.12 -5.14
C TYR A 24 18.71 -17.00 -6.30
N GLY A 25 19.96 -17.46 -6.23
CA GLY A 25 20.60 -18.08 -7.38
C GLY A 25 20.62 -17.16 -8.59
N ASN A 26 19.97 -17.56 -9.67
CA ASN A 26 19.87 -16.76 -10.91
C ASN A 26 18.70 -15.76 -10.91
N LEU A 27 17.83 -15.80 -9.92
CA LEU A 27 16.69 -14.89 -9.81
C LEU A 27 17.10 -13.62 -9.06
N THR A 28 16.92 -12.47 -9.69
CA THR A 28 17.04 -11.16 -9.03
C THR A 28 15.67 -10.74 -8.50
N ALA A 29 15.47 -10.88 -7.20
CA ALA A 29 14.20 -10.53 -6.55
C ALA A 29 14.10 -9.04 -6.20
N LEU A 30 15.24 -8.37 -5.98
CA LEU A 30 15.34 -6.90 -5.84
C LEU A 30 16.53 -6.44 -6.66
N ASN A 31 16.34 -5.34 -7.39
CA ASN A 31 17.33 -4.77 -8.27
C ASN A 31 17.52 -3.28 -7.97
N ALA A 32 18.55 -2.96 -7.19
CA ALA A 32 18.93 -1.60 -6.81
C ALA A 32 17.74 -0.73 -6.34
N LEU A 33 16.91 -1.27 -5.44
CA LEU A 33 15.73 -0.56 -4.94
C LEU A 33 16.16 0.60 -4.03
N ASP A 34 15.80 1.83 -4.43
CA ASP A 34 15.93 3.06 -3.65
C ASP A 34 14.54 3.54 -3.22
N LEU A 35 14.25 3.48 -1.93
CA LEU A 35 12.95 3.80 -1.35
C LEU A 35 13.12 4.69 -0.13
N THR A 36 12.25 5.69 0.01
CA THR A 36 12.17 6.53 1.21
C THR A 36 10.72 6.55 1.73
N VAL A 37 10.57 6.23 3.02
CA VAL A 37 9.29 6.32 3.74
C VAL A 37 9.45 7.29 4.89
N ASN A 38 8.54 8.25 5.03
CA ASN A 38 8.61 9.25 6.09
C ASN A 38 8.00 8.74 7.40
N LYS A 39 8.41 9.32 8.52
CA LYS A 39 7.77 9.05 9.82
C LYS A 39 6.31 9.47 9.80
N GLY A 40 5.44 8.61 10.34
CA GLY A 40 4.00 8.82 10.39
C GLY A 40 3.26 8.50 9.08
N ASP A 41 3.97 8.05 8.02
CA ASP A 41 3.30 7.58 6.81
C ASP A 41 2.54 6.27 7.07
N LEU A 42 1.36 6.15 6.49
CA LEU A 42 0.71 4.89 6.18
C LEU A 42 0.99 4.62 4.71
N PHE A 43 1.99 3.79 4.46
CA PHE A 43 2.65 3.62 3.18
C PHE A 43 2.25 2.30 2.51
N GLY A 44 1.66 2.37 1.32
CA GLY A 44 1.28 1.22 0.51
C GLY A 44 2.45 0.72 -0.35
N PHE A 45 2.76 -0.57 -0.28
CA PHE A 45 3.79 -1.21 -1.10
C PHE A 45 3.12 -2.14 -2.11
N ILE A 46 3.03 -1.69 -3.36
CA ILE A 46 2.23 -2.25 -4.44
C ILE A 46 3.13 -3.00 -5.42
N GLY A 47 2.66 -4.12 -5.92
CA GLY A 47 3.36 -4.87 -6.98
C GLY A 47 2.72 -6.23 -7.22
N SER A 48 3.01 -6.83 -8.38
CA SER A 48 2.60 -8.19 -8.71
C SER A 48 3.17 -9.23 -7.74
N ASN A 49 2.65 -10.45 -7.79
CA ASN A 49 3.26 -11.55 -7.05
C ASN A 49 4.67 -11.81 -7.61
N GLY A 50 5.65 -11.86 -6.72
CA GLY A 50 7.05 -11.96 -7.11
C GLY A 50 7.76 -10.64 -7.42
N ALA A 51 7.09 -9.48 -7.36
CA ALA A 51 7.68 -8.16 -7.59
C ALA A 51 8.77 -7.77 -6.59
N GLY A 52 8.90 -8.47 -5.45
CA GLY A 52 9.91 -8.20 -4.43
C GLY A 52 9.38 -7.64 -3.10
N LYS A 53 8.05 -7.44 -2.95
CA LYS A 53 7.43 -6.87 -1.73
C LYS A 53 7.87 -7.57 -0.45
N THR A 54 7.56 -8.87 -0.32
CA THR A 54 7.93 -9.69 0.84
C THR A 54 9.43 -9.74 1.07
N THR A 55 10.24 -9.79 -0.01
CA THR A 55 11.71 -9.77 0.10
C THR A 55 12.19 -8.46 0.72
N THR A 56 11.65 -7.33 0.29
CA THR A 56 11.94 -6.01 0.88
C THR A 56 11.57 -5.96 2.35
N LEU A 57 10.34 -6.36 2.72
CA LEU A 57 9.89 -6.35 4.11
C LEU A 57 10.74 -7.27 5.00
N ARG A 58 11.16 -8.43 4.50
CA ARG A 58 12.08 -9.35 5.22
C ARG A 58 13.47 -8.77 5.42
N ILE A 59 14.00 -7.99 4.48
CA ILE A 59 15.29 -7.32 4.66
C ILE A 59 15.14 -6.19 5.68
N LEU A 60 14.11 -5.35 5.56
CA LEU A 60 13.84 -4.26 6.50
C LEU A 60 13.62 -4.77 7.94
N SER A 61 12.97 -5.94 8.08
CA SER A 61 12.75 -6.58 9.38
C SER A 61 13.94 -7.40 9.88
N THR A 62 15.07 -7.38 9.18
CA THR A 62 16.31 -8.09 9.53
C THR A 62 16.23 -9.62 9.46
N PHE A 63 15.16 -10.20 8.90
CA PHE A 63 15.04 -11.65 8.68
C PHE A 63 15.87 -12.14 7.49
N LEU A 64 16.27 -11.24 6.60
CA LEU A 64 17.02 -11.55 5.40
C LEU A 64 18.10 -10.50 5.19
N SER A 65 19.33 -10.92 4.88
CA SER A 65 20.40 -10.00 4.48
C SER A 65 20.27 -9.64 2.99
N PRO A 66 20.54 -8.40 2.59
CA PRO A 66 20.64 -8.05 1.17
C PRO A 66 21.86 -8.75 0.54
N SER A 67 21.85 -8.92 -0.79
CA SER A 67 23.02 -9.37 -1.55
C SER A 67 24.02 -8.22 -1.76
N THR A 68 23.49 -7.04 -2.10
CA THR A 68 24.25 -5.78 -2.15
C THR A 68 23.35 -4.62 -1.75
N GLY A 69 23.92 -3.45 -1.53
CA GLY A 69 23.20 -2.31 -1.01
C GLY A 69 22.87 -2.46 0.48
N THR A 70 22.08 -1.57 1.01
CA THR A 70 21.68 -1.60 2.42
C THR A 70 20.38 -0.83 2.65
N ALA A 71 19.88 -0.87 3.89
CA ALA A 71 18.72 -0.09 4.32
C ALA A 71 18.90 0.44 5.73
N ARG A 72 18.18 1.50 6.05
CA ARG A 72 18.02 2.02 7.42
C ARG A 72 16.56 2.02 7.82
N VAL A 73 16.31 1.69 9.08
CA VAL A 73 14.99 1.78 9.73
C VAL A 73 15.14 2.68 10.96
N MET A 74 14.45 3.80 10.99
CA MET A 74 14.57 4.86 12.00
C MET A 74 16.02 5.29 12.25
N GLY A 75 16.83 5.34 11.18
CA GLY A 75 18.24 5.68 11.22
C GLY A 75 19.20 4.52 11.48
N HIS A 76 18.72 3.36 11.94
CA HIS A 76 19.55 2.17 12.23
C HIS A 76 19.73 1.31 10.98
N ASN A 77 20.97 0.90 10.72
CA ASN A 77 21.30 0.01 9.61
C ASN A 77 20.79 -1.41 9.86
N VAL A 78 20.05 -1.96 8.90
CA VAL A 78 19.39 -3.28 9.03
C VAL A 78 20.37 -4.46 9.13
N VAL A 79 21.63 -4.27 8.69
CA VAL A 79 22.67 -5.33 8.70
C VAL A 79 23.54 -5.21 9.97
N THR A 80 24.06 -4.02 10.24
CA THR A 80 25.04 -3.82 11.33
C THR A 80 24.41 -3.49 12.67
N GLU A 81 23.15 -3.00 12.68
CA GLU A 81 22.42 -2.60 13.88
C GLU A 81 21.09 -3.35 14.02
N SER A 82 21.05 -4.62 13.61
CA SER A 82 19.81 -5.42 13.53
C SER A 82 19.06 -5.52 14.87
N ASP A 83 19.76 -5.53 16.00
CA ASP A 83 19.13 -5.58 17.32
C ASP A 83 18.39 -4.28 17.68
N GLN A 84 18.91 -3.13 17.27
CA GLN A 84 18.24 -1.84 17.42
C GLN A 84 16.98 -1.80 16.55
N VAL A 85 17.09 -2.25 15.29
CA VAL A 85 15.94 -2.33 14.37
C VAL A 85 14.83 -3.20 14.97
N ARG A 86 15.14 -4.40 15.47
CA ARG A 86 14.13 -5.32 16.05
C ARG A 86 13.42 -4.77 17.28
N ARG A 87 14.03 -3.87 18.03
CA ARG A 87 13.40 -3.26 19.21
C ARG A 87 12.34 -2.23 18.86
N ILE A 88 12.46 -1.57 17.71
CA ILE A 88 11.61 -0.46 17.29
C ILE A 88 10.64 -0.84 16.17
N LEU A 89 10.75 -2.07 15.66
CA LEU A 89 10.00 -2.56 14.51
C LEU A 89 9.10 -3.73 14.89
N GLY A 90 7.84 -3.68 14.44
CA GLY A 90 6.91 -4.81 14.45
C GLY A 90 6.77 -5.39 13.03
N TYR A 91 7.01 -6.69 12.86
CA TYR A 91 6.83 -7.36 11.57
C TYR A 91 5.73 -8.42 11.65
N MET A 92 4.75 -8.30 10.78
CA MET A 92 3.68 -9.27 10.58
C MET A 92 3.81 -9.85 9.18
N PRO A 93 4.24 -11.12 9.02
CA PRO A 93 4.29 -11.79 7.73
C PRO A 93 2.88 -12.17 7.25
N ASP A 94 2.72 -12.39 5.93
CA ASP A 94 1.48 -12.87 5.31
C ASP A 94 0.92 -14.14 5.99
N PHE A 95 1.81 -15.08 6.28
CA PHE A 95 1.47 -16.26 7.06
C PHE A 95 2.25 -16.32 8.36
N PHE A 96 1.53 -16.37 9.48
CA PHE A 96 2.12 -16.61 10.80
C PHE A 96 1.40 -17.76 11.50
N GLY A 97 2.19 -18.66 12.05
CA GLY A 97 1.66 -19.74 12.86
C GLY A 97 1.07 -19.19 14.16
N VAL A 98 -0.11 -19.66 14.52
CA VAL A 98 -0.69 -19.41 15.84
C VAL A 98 -0.69 -20.70 16.65
N TYR A 99 -0.46 -20.59 17.95
CA TYR A 99 -0.57 -21.73 18.88
C TYR A 99 -2.06 -21.90 19.22
N LYS A 100 -2.73 -22.81 18.49
CA LYS A 100 -4.21 -22.96 18.55
C LYS A 100 -4.75 -23.34 19.92
N ASP A 101 -3.94 -24.03 20.71
CA ASP A 101 -4.29 -24.55 22.04
C ASP A 101 -3.95 -23.59 23.19
N MET A 102 -3.42 -22.41 22.87
CA MET A 102 -3.18 -21.34 23.86
C MET A 102 -4.38 -20.39 23.92
N GLU A 103 -4.65 -19.88 25.12
CA GLU A 103 -5.54 -18.74 25.29
C GLU A 103 -4.89 -17.46 24.73
N VAL A 104 -5.73 -16.51 24.31
CA VAL A 104 -5.27 -15.21 23.78
C VAL A 104 -4.32 -14.50 24.76
N THR A 105 -4.65 -14.50 26.04
CA THR A 105 -3.83 -13.85 27.08
C THR A 105 -2.48 -14.56 27.24
N GLU A 106 -2.44 -15.89 27.29
CA GLU A 106 -1.21 -16.67 27.38
C GLU A 106 -0.29 -16.42 26.18
N TYR A 107 -0.87 -16.39 24.97
CA TYR A 107 -0.14 -16.12 23.74
C TYR A 107 0.53 -14.76 23.75
N LEU A 108 -0.21 -13.71 24.13
CA LEU A 108 0.32 -12.34 24.17
C LEU A 108 1.33 -12.19 25.32
N ASP A 109 1.11 -12.84 26.48
CA ASP A 109 2.05 -12.82 27.62
C ASP A 109 3.38 -13.47 27.23
N PHE A 110 3.34 -14.60 26.49
CA PHE A 110 4.54 -15.26 25.97
C PHE A 110 5.39 -14.27 25.12
N PHE A 111 4.79 -13.58 24.16
CA PHE A 111 5.52 -12.61 23.32
C PHE A 111 5.97 -11.38 24.10
N ALA A 112 5.16 -10.86 25.03
CA ALA A 112 5.56 -9.78 25.90
C ALA A 112 6.78 -10.15 26.76
N ALA A 113 6.83 -11.39 27.23
CA ALA A 113 7.99 -11.92 27.94
C ALA A 113 9.23 -12.04 27.04
N CYS A 114 9.08 -12.47 25.79
CA CYS A 114 10.17 -12.52 24.80
C CYS A 114 10.79 -11.13 24.56
N TYR A 115 9.97 -10.08 24.55
CA TYR A 115 10.41 -8.69 24.49
C TYR A 115 10.90 -8.12 25.83
N ARG A 116 11.00 -8.99 26.88
CA ARG A 116 11.49 -8.64 28.22
C ARG A 116 10.64 -7.58 28.93
N ILE A 117 9.35 -7.51 28.64
CA ILE A 117 8.41 -6.69 29.38
C ILE A 117 8.25 -7.29 30.78
N GLY A 118 8.45 -6.47 31.82
CA GLY A 118 8.38 -6.94 33.21
C GLY A 118 6.98 -7.43 33.56
N ALA A 119 6.87 -8.52 34.33
CA ALA A 119 5.61 -9.18 34.69
C ALA A 119 4.51 -8.21 35.17
N ALA A 120 4.89 -7.21 35.99
CA ALA A 120 3.96 -6.22 36.51
C ALA A 120 3.32 -5.31 35.44
N LYS A 121 3.95 -5.18 34.25
CA LYS A 121 3.44 -4.36 33.14
C LYS A 121 2.72 -5.20 32.07
N ARG A 122 2.96 -6.50 32.01
CA ARG A 122 2.45 -7.35 30.91
C ARG A 122 0.93 -7.37 30.84
N GLU A 123 0.26 -7.52 31.98
CA GLU A 123 -1.21 -7.52 32.04
C GLU A 123 -1.80 -6.24 31.45
N GLN A 124 -1.27 -5.08 31.86
CA GLN A 124 -1.73 -3.79 31.31
C GLN A 124 -1.45 -3.69 29.82
N THR A 125 -0.24 -4.04 29.38
CA THR A 125 0.13 -4.04 27.96
C THR A 125 -0.80 -4.94 27.12
N ILE A 126 -1.14 -6.12 27.62
CA ILE A 126 -2.05 -7.06 26.93
C ILE A 126 -3.45 -6.47 26.85
N ASN A 127 -3.92 -5.85 27.93
CA ASN A 127 -5.22 -5.18 27.92
C ASN A 127 -5.28 -4.07 26.88
N ASP A 128 -4.26 -3.20 26.85
CA ASP A 128 -4.17 -2.07 25.92
C ASP A 128 -4.16 -2.52 24.46
N VAL A 129 -3.35 -3.54 24.13
CA VAL A 129 -3.30 -4.05 22.74
C VAL A 129 -4.58 -4.79 22.34
N LEU A 130 -5.24 -5.50 23.26
CA LEU A 130 -6.52 -6.17 22.99
C LEU A 130 -7.66 -5.15 22.81
N GLU A 131 -7.66 -4.07 23.56
CA GLU A 131 -8.60 -2.96 23.36
C GLU A 131 -8.40 -2.34 21.97
N LEU A 132 -7.16 -2.03 21.61
CA LEU A 132 -6.81 -1.43 20.31
C LEU A 132 -7.26 -2.29 19.13
N VAL A 133 -7.12 -3.62 19.23
CA VAL A 133 -7.56 -4.53 18.15
C VAL A 133 -9.02 -5.00 18.30
N GLY A 134 -9.78 -4.46 19.26
CA GLY A 134 -11.20 -4.75 19.48
C GLY A 134 -11.47 -6.19 19.90
N LEU A 135 -10.61 -6.80 20.74
CA LEU A 135 -10.72 -8.19 21.17
C LEU A 135 -10.65 -8.37 22.69
N SER A 136 -10.95 -7.33 23.47
CA SER A 136 -10.93 -7.37 24.95
C SER A 136 -11.79 -8.49 25.54
N GLU A 137 -12.96 -8.77 24.92
CA GLU A 137 -13.89 -9.85 25.34
C GLU A 137 -13.39 -11.26 25.02
N LYS A 138 -12.25 -11.41 24.32
CA LYS A 138 -11.70 -12.70 23.87
C LYS A 138 -10.47 -13.16 24.66
N LYS A 139 -10.15 -12.50 25.78
CA LYS A 139 -8.94 -12.80 26.58
C LYS A 139 -8.73 -14.26 26.92
N GLY A 140 -9.78 -14.94 27.42
CA GLY A 140 -9.75 -16.36 27.81
C GLY A 140 -10.14 -17.31 26.68
N ALA A 141 -10.34 -16.85 25.46
CA ALA A 141 -10.69 -17.72 24.34
C ALA A 141 -9.44 -18.43 23.80
N LEU A 142 -9.58 -19.70 23.41
CA LEU A 142 -8.54 -20.40 22.66
C LEU A 142 -8.37 -19.74 21.28
N ILE A 143 -7.13 -19.53 20.84
CA ILE A 143 -6.84 -18.92 19.54
C ILE A 143 -7.42 -19.75 18.40
N GLY A 144 -7.41 -21.09 18.53
CA GLY A 144 -8.00 -21.99 17.55
C GLY A 144 -9.51 -21.88 17.37
N ALA A 145 -10.22 -21.30 18.37
CA ALA A 145 -11.65 -21.08 18.31
C ALA A 145 -12.06 -19.72 17.70
N LEU A 146 -11.07 -18.84 17.43
CA LEU A 146 -11.31 -17.53 16.83
C LEU A 146 -11.50 -17.63 15.32
N SER A 147 -12.32 -16.73 14.77
CA SER A 147 -12.42 -16.56 13.32
C SER A 147 -11.08 -16.12 12.72
N ARG A 148 -10.90 -16.33 11.40
CA ARG A 148 -9.67 -15.91 10.69
C ARG A 148 -9.37 -14.42 10.90
N GLY A 149 -10.37 -13.55 10.80
CA GLY A 149 -10.20 -12.11 11.04
C GLY A 149 -9.77 -11.79 12.48
N MET A 150 -10.32 -12.50 13.48
CA MET A 150 -9.87 -12.37 14.87
C MET A 150 -8.44 -12.86 15.05
N GLN A 151 -8.07 -14.00 14.46
CA GLN A 151 -6.68 -14.50 14.50
C GLN A 151 -5.71 -13.51 13.87
N GLN A 152 -6.09 -12.88 12.75
CA GLN A 152 -5.28 -11.85 12.10
C GLN A 152 -5.09 -10.63 13.02
N ARG A 153 -6.13 -10.18 13.71
CA ARG A 153 -6.03 -9.10 14.71
C ARG A 153 -5.20 -9.49 15.94
N ILE A 154 -5.23 -10.76 16.38
CA ILE A 154 -4.31 -11.26 17.41
C ILE A 154 -2.87 -11.27 16.89
N GLY A 155 -2.63 -11.60 15.63
CA GLY A 155 -1.32 -11.46 14.98
C GLY A 155 -0.82 -10.01 15.01
N LEU A 156 -1.69 -9.04 14.75
CA LEU A 156 -1.36 -7.62 14.89
C LEU A 156 -1.11 -7.24 16.36
N ALA A 157 -1.96 -7.67 17.30
CA ALA A 157 -1.75 -7.44 18.73
C ALA A 157 -0.38 -7.94 19.19
N ARG A 158 0.04 -9.14 18.75
CA ARG A 158 1.36 -9.73 19.06
C ARG A 158 2.51 -8.79 18.65
N VAL A 159 2.45 -8.19 17.47
CA VAL A 159 3.52 -7.29 17.01
C VAL A 159 3.47 -5.91 17.65
N LEU A 160 2.38 -5.58 18.36
CA LEU A 160 2.20 -4.33 19.08
C LEU A 160 2.64 -4.40 20.55
N VAL A 161 2.80 -5.59 21.15
CA VAL A 161 3.08 -5.72 22.60
C VAL A 161 4.33 -4.98 23.06
N HIS A 162 5.34 -4.79 22.20
CA HIS A 162 6.58 -4.07 22.55
C HIS A 162 6.57 -2.60 22.12
N ASP A 163 5.39 -2.08 21.73
CA ASP A 163 5.16 -0.69 21.32
C ASP A 163 6.10 -0.19 20.20
N PRO A 164 6.17 -0.87 19.05
CA PRO A 164 7.08 -0.50 17.98
C PRO A 164 6.77 0.89 17.41
N GLN A 165 7.80 1.58 16.90
CA GLN A 165 7.64 2.87 16.21
C GLN A 165 7.21 2.69 14.75
N ILE A 166 7.58 1.56 14.14
CA ILE A 166 7.25 1.21 12.76
C ILE A 166 6.69 -0.21 12.65
N LEU A 167 5.69 -0.37 11.82
CA LEU A 167 5.05 -1.64 11.50
C LEU A 167 5.29 -1.99 10.04
N LEU A 168 5.75 -3.20 9.79
CA LEU A 168 5.83 -3.81 8.46
C LEU A 168 4.80 -4.94 8.40
N LEU A 169 3.79 -4.79 7.56
CA LEU A 169 2.65 -5.70 7.47
C LEU A 169 2.58 -6.30 6.06
N ASP A 170 2.84 -7.59 5.96
CA ASP A 170 2.81 -8.30 4.68
C ASP A 170 1.41 -8.92 4.48
N GLU A 171 0.62 -8.35 3.57
CA GLU A 171 -0.73 -8.78 3.21
C GLU A 171 -1.68 -8.96 4.44
N PRO A 172 -1.77 -8.00 5.39
CA PRO A 172 -2.45 -8.21 6.68
C PRO A 172 -3.96 -8.45 6.56
N ALA A 173 -4.59 -8.08 5.44
CA ALA A 173 -6.02 -8.27 5.17
C ALA A 173 -6.31 -9.41 4.18
N SER A 174 -5.27 -10.17 3.78
CA SER A 174 -5.42 -11.27 2.81
C SER A 174 -6.36 -12.35 3.30
N GLY A 175 -7.33 -12.71 2.46
CA GLY A 175 -8.30 -13.77 2.73
C GLY A 175 -9.27 -13.49 3.89
N LEU A 176 -9.42 -12.22 4.28
CA LEU A 176 -10.46 -11.79 5.20
C LEU A 176 -11.77 -11.55 4.45
N ASP A 177 -12.89 -11.77 5.15
CA ASP A 177 -14.19 -11.30 4.67
C ASP A 177 -14.26 -9.77 4.68
N PRO A 178 -15.20 -9.14 3.93
CA PRO A 178 -15.28 -7.69 3.81
C PRO A 178 -15.38 -6.95 5.15
N ARG A 179 -16.11 -7.51 6.13
CA ARG A 179 -16.26 -6.88 7.45
C ARG A 179 -14.96 -6.90 8.25
N ALA A 180 -14.32 -8.07 8.35
CA ALA A 180 -13.03 -8.21 9.05
C ALA A 180 -11.93 -7.35 8.41
N ARG A 181 -12.00 -7.14 7.09
CA ARG A 181 -11.11 -6.27 6.33
C ARG A 181 -11.31 -4.79 6.73
N ILE A 182 -12.54 -4.31 6.77
CA ILE A 182 -12.87 -2.94 7.22
C ILE A 182 -12.37 -2.73 8.66
N GLU A 183 -12.60 -3.69 9.56
CA GLU A 183 -12.14 -3.65 10.95
C GLU A 183 -10.60 -3.56 11.03
N MET A 184 -9.87 -4.33 10.21
CA MET A 184 -8.40 -4.26 10.13
C MET A 184 -7.92 -2.88 9.65
N MET A 185 -8.53 -2.35 8.57
CA MET A 185 -8.15 -1.03 8.04
C MET A 185 -8.39 0.09 9.05
N ALA A 186 -9.49 0.04 9.80
CA ALA A 186 -9.77 1.00 10.86
C ALA A 186 -8.71 0.97 11.98
N ILE A 187 -8.24 -0.22 12.37
CA ILE A 187 -7.14 -0.36 13.35
C ILE A 187 -5.85 0.27 12.81
N LEU A 188 -5.51 0.05 11.53
CA LEU A 188 -4.29 0.61 10.94
C LEU A 188 -4.35 2.15 10.87
N GLN A 189 -5.51 2.72 10.55
CA GLN A 189 -5.72 4.17 10.58
C GLN A 189 -5.55 4.74 12.00
N GLU A 190 -6.08 4.06 13.01
CA GLU A 190 -5.93 4.49 14.41
C GLU A 190 -4.46 4.42 14.85
N LEU A 191 -3.73 3.36 14.48
CA LEU A 191 -2.30 3.24 14.74
C LEU A 191 -1.49 4.39 14.11
N GLN A 192 -1.84 4.79 12.88
CA GLN A 192 -1.23 5.95 12.23
C GLN A 192 -1.55 7.24 13.00
N ARG A 193 -2.80 7.44 13.44
CA ARG A 193 -3.19 8.60 14.26
C ARG A 193 -2.42 8.66 15.58
N LEU A 194 -2.07 7.52 16.15
CA LEU A 194 -1.20 7.40 17.34
C LEU A 194 0.28 7.66 17.02
N GLY A 195 0.62 8.06 15.79
CA GLY A 195 1.96 8.43 15.35
C GLY A 195 2.85 7.27 14.91
N LYS A 196 2.29 6.07 14.72
CA LYS A 196 3.04 4.94 14.16
C LYS A 196 3.29 5.15 12.67
N THR A 197 4.46 4.71 12.20
CA THR A 197 4.73 4.56 10.77
C THR A 197 4.34 3.15 10.35
N ILE A 198 3.63 2.99 9.24
CA ILE A 198 3.14 1.68 8.80
C ILE A 198 3.49 1.50 7.33
N ILE A 199 4.12 0.38 7.01
CA ILE A 199 4.30 -0.09 5.63
C ILE A 199 3.45 -1.34 5.47
N ILE A 200 2.50 -1.29 4.54
CA ILE A 200 1.59 -2.38 4.24
C ILE A 200 1.79 -2.84 2.79
N SER A 201 2.06 -4.13 2.59
CA SER A 201 1.93 -4.72 1.26
C SER A 201 0.49 -5.19 1.04
N SER A 202 -0.04 -4.97 -0.14
CA SER A 202 -1.31 -5.55 -0.58
C SER A 202 -1.31 -5.71 -2.10
N HIS A 203 -2.11 -6.67 -2.57
CA HIS A 203 -2.46 -6.82 -3.98
C HIS A 203 -3.84 -6.20 -4.30
N ILE A 204 -4.55 -5.69 -3.29
CA ILE A 204 -5.86 -5.03 -3.44
C ILE A 204 -5.61 -3.52 -3.46
N LEU A 205 -5.55 -2.96 -4.66
CA LEU A 205 -5.12 -1.59 -4.89
C LEU A 205 -6.11 -0.56 -4.38
N SER A 206 -7.41 -0.82 -4.53
CA SER A 206 -8.48 0.05 -4.03
C SER A 206 -8.47 0.23 -2.50
N GLU A 207 -7.98 -0.76 -1.75
CA GLU A 207 -7.79 -0.62 -0.31
C GLU A 207 -6.65 0.34 0.03
N LEU A 208 -5.52 0.20 -0.67
CA LEU A 208 -4.36 1.06 -0.45
C LEU A 208 -4.63 2.51 -0.87
N GLU A 209 -5.45 2.71 -1.90
CA GLU A 209 -5.87 4.02 -2.37
C GLU A 209 -6.63 4.81 -1.30
N THR A 210 -7.53 4.14 -0.58
CA THR A 210 -8.32 4.76 0.50
C THR A 210 -7.59 4.84 1.83
N LEU A 211 -6.67 3.91 2.10
CA LEU A 211 -5.99 3.78 3.38
C LEU A 211 -4.71 4.59 3.45
N CYS A 212 -3.89 4.57 2.39
CA CYS A 212 -2.52 5.08 2.41
C CYS A 212 -2.44 6.56 2.01
N ASN A 213 -1.52 7.30 2.61
CA ASN A 213 -1.19 8.66 2.17
C ASN A 213 -0.10 8.67 1.08
N ARG A 214 0.75 7.65 1.06
CA ARG A 214 1.81 7.46 0.06
C ARG A 214 1.91 6.01 -0.35
N VAL A 215 2.41 5.78 -1.58
CA VAL A 215 2.61 4.43 -2.12
C VAL A 215 3.94 4.32 -2.87
N ALA A 216 4.45 3.10 -2.96
CA ALA A 216 5.44 2.71 -3.95
C ALA A 216 4.90 1.58 -4.81
N ILE A 217 5.13 1.67 -6.12
CA ILE A 217 4.82 0.63 -7.08
C ILE A 217 6.15 -0.01 -7.50
N ILE A 218 6.25 -1.33 -7.32
CA ILE A 218 7.42 -2.12 -7.72
C ILE A 218 7.03 -3.21 -8.73
N GLU A 219 7.93 -3.45 -9.67
CA GLU A 219 7.80 -4.56 -10.62
C GLU A 219 9.17 -5.16 -10.88
N LYS A 220 9.25 -6.51 -10.92
CA LYS A 220 10.51 -7.26 -11.16
C LYS A 220 11.70 -6.79 -10.30
N GLY A 221 11.43 -6.42 -9.04
CA GLY A 221 12.42 -5.96 -8.09
C GLY A 221 12.86 -4.50 -8.22
N GLY A 222 12.36 -3.76 -9.21
CA GLY A 222 12.66 -2.35 -9.44
C GLY A 222 11.54 -1.42 -8.98
N LEU A 223 11.88 -0.20 -8.60
CA LEU A 223 10.93 0.85 -8.24
C LEU A 223 10.42 1.54 -9.51
N ILE A 224 9.10 1.61 -9.66
CA ILE A 224 8.44 2.32 -10.76
C ILE A 224 7.95 3.69 -10.32
N TYR A 225 7.33 3.74 -9.14
CA TYR A 225 6.80 4.96 -8.54
C TYR A 225 7.01 4.96 -7.04
N SER A 226 7.25 6.13 -6.47
CA SER A 226 7.18 6.38 -5.04
C SER A 226 6.72 7.81 -4.79
N GLY A 227 5.57 7.97 -4.14
CA GLY A 227 5.01 9.30 -3.90
C GLY A 227 3.64 9.28 -3.23
N PRO A 228 2.97 10.44 -3.14
CA PRO A 228 1.59 10.53 -2.66
C PRO A 228 0.65 9.71 -3.53
N VAL A 229 -0.39 9.10 -2.93
CA VAL A 229 -1.41 8.34 -3.68
C VAL A 229 -2.03 9.19 -4.79
N GLN A 230 -2.42 10.44 -4.48
CA GLN A 230 -3.01 11.37 -5.44
C GLN A 230 -2.05 11.78 -6.58
N GLY A 231 -0.73 11.63 -6.38
CA GLY A 231 0.27 11.94 -7.41
C GLY A 231 0.49 10.82 -8.43
N VAL A 232 0.00 9.62 -8.15
CA VAL A 232 0.13 8.48 -9.07
C VAL A 232 -0.56 8.79 -10.40
N GLN A 233 -1.79 9.28 -10.34
CA GLN A 233 -2.58 9.63 -11.51
C GLN A 233 -1.87 10.66 -12.40
N SER A 234 -1.39 11.76 -11.81
CA SER A 234 -0.76 12.86 -12.56
C SER A 234 0.55 12.45 -13.25
N GLN A 235 1.25 11.43 -12.75
CA GLN A 235 2.50 10.96 -13.36
C GLN A 235 2.28 10.02 -14.54
N PHE A 236 1.22 9.23 -14.53
CA PHE A 236 0.94 8.22 -15.54
C PHE A 236 -0.17 8.64 -16.51
N SER A 237 -1.04 9.56 -16.14
CA SER A 237 -2.03 10.15 -17.04
C SER A 237 -1.37 11.24 -17.91
N LYS A 238 -1.00 10.87 -19.12
CA LYS A 238 -0.42 11.85 -20.07
C LYS A 238 -1.46 12.82 -20.63
N LYS A 239 -2.75 12.47 -20.58
CA LYS A 239 -3.86 13.24 -21.12
C LYS A 239 -5.06 13.14 -20.20
N GLN A 240 -5.84 14.21 -20.14
CA GLN A 240 -7.09 14.22 -19.38
C GLN A 240 -8.19 13.54 -20.20
N ALA A 241 -8.81 12.51 -19.64
CA ALA A 241 -9.98 11.88 -20.20
C ALA A 241 -11.23 12.28 -19.40
N TYR A 242 -12.35 12.38 -20.09
CA TYR A 242 -13.64 12.77 -19.52
C TYR A 242 -14.72 11.79 -19.94
N ARG A 243 -15.66 11.52 -19.05
CA ARG A 243 -16.89 10.81 -19.34
C ARG A 243 -18.01 11.80 -19.60
N VAL A 244 -18.62 11.70 -20.75
CA VAL A 244 -19.64 12.62 -21.25
C VAL A 244 -20.94 11.86 -21.43
N ALA A 245 -22.04 12.40 -20.90
CA ALA A 245 -23.38 11.90 -21.19
C ALA A 245 -24.24 13.04 -21.76
N VAL A 246 -25.08 12.69 -22.73
CA VAL A 246 -26.04 13.60 -23.35
C VAL A 246 -27.46 13.04 -23.17
N ALA A 247 -28.47 13.90 -23.20
CA ALA A 247 -29.87 13.48 -22.99
C ALA A 247 -30.39 12.57 -24.12
N GLU A 248 -30.01 12.87 -25.36
CA GLU A 248 -30.43 12.16 -26.56
C GLU A 248 -29.31 12.22 -27.63
N ASN A 249 -29.34 11.30 -28.61
CA ASN A 249 -28.45 11.29 -29.76
C ASN A 249 -26.95 11.16 -29.40
N THR A 250 -26.59 10.16 -28.59
CA THR A 250 -25.20 9.87 -28.17
C THR A 250 -24.27 9.68 -29.38
N ASP A 251 -24.75 9.01 -30.46
CA ASP A 251 -23.98 8.83 -31.70
C ASP A 251 -23.62 10.16 -32.36
N ARG A 252 -24.54 11.13 -32.36
CA ARG A 252 -24.29 12.47 -32.91
C ARG A 252 -23.29 13.24 -32.05
N ALA A 253 -23.34 13.09 -30.73
CA ALA A 253 -22.37 13.67 -29.81
C ALA A 253 -20.95 13.10 -30.09
N LEU A 254 -20.87 11.78 -30.29
CA LEU A 254 -19.61 11.08 -30.62
C LEU A 254 -19.00 11.60 -31.94
N GLU A 255 -19.82 11.76 -32.99
CA GLU A 255 -19.36 12.34 -34.26
C GLU A 255 -18.81 13.75 -34.08
N LEU A 256 -19.58 14.63 -33.39
CA LEU A 256 -19.17 16.03 -33.14
C LEU A 256 -17.84 16.11 -32.38
N LEU A 257 -17.62 15.23 -31.41
CA LEU A 257 -16.38 15.18 -30.65
C LEU A 257 -15.21 14.71 -31.51
N ARG A 258 -15.41 13.69 -32.34
CA ARG A 258 -14.38 13.15 -33.25
C ARG A 258 -13.94 14.13 -34.34
N GLU A 259 -14.80 15.04 -34.76
CA GLU A 259 -14.50 16.05 -35.78
C GLU A 259 -13.61 17.20 -35.27
N ARG A 260 -13.32 17.25 -33.97
CA ARG A 260 -12.60 18.37 -33.34
C ARG A 260 -11.14 18.09 -33.13
N THR A 261 -10.30 19.08 -33.42
CA THR A 261 -8.83 18.97 -33.24
C THR A 261 -8.42 19.00 -31.79
N GLU A 262 -9.25 19.52 -30.89
CA GLU A 262 -9.06 19.58 -29.44
C GLU A 262 -9.28 18.22 -28.77
N VAL A 263 -9.93 17.27 -29.47
CA VAL A 263 -10.19 15.91 -29.02
C VAL A 263 -9.18 14.96 -29.68
N ALA A 264 -8.40 14.26 -28.87
CA ALA A 264 -7.46 13.26 -29.37
C ALA A 264 -8.17 11.93 -29.69
N GLU A 265 -9.12 11.56 -28.85
CA GLU A 265 -9.89 10.33 -28.99
C GLU A 265 -11.28 10.49 -28.38
N ALA A 266 -12.28 9.89 -29.01
CA ALA A 266 -13.64 9.79 -28.48
C ALA A 266 -14.22 8.40 -28.81
N GLU A 267 -14.63 7.68 -27.77
CA GLU A 267 -15.15 6.31 -27.88
C GLU A 267 -16.44 6.17 -27.06
N LEU A 268 -17.37 5.36 -27.58
CA LEU A 268 -18.59 5.01 -26.86
C LEU A 268 -18.25 3.90 -25.83
N GLU A 269 -18.65 4.09 -24.56
CA GLU A 269 -18.50 3.04 -23.54
C GLU A 269 -19.42 1.85 -23.83
N GLU A 270 -19.11 0.68 -23.32
CA GLU A 270 -19.88 -0.56 -23.51
C GLU A 270 -21.35 -0.43 -23.09
N SER A 271 -21.66 0.46 -22.14
CA SER A 271 -23.02 0.81 -21.71
C SER A 271 -23.87 1.50 -22.81
N GLY A 272 -23.22 2.13 -23.78
CA GLY A 272 -23.85 2.84 -24.89
C GLY A 272 -24.48 4.21 -24.54
N ASP A 273 -24.39 4.64 -23.30
CA ASP A 273 -24.98 5.90 -22.79
C ASP A 273 -23.97 6.98 -22.46
N ARG A 274 -22.66 6.65 -22.45
CA ARG A 274 -21.57 7.55 -22.16
C ARG A 274 -20.48 7.51 -23.25
N ILE A 275 -19.83 8.63 -23.45
CA ILE A 275 -18.69 8.78 -24.36
C ILE A 275 -17.47 9.07 -23.51
N ARG A 276 -16.41 8.26 -23.67
CA ARG A 276 -15.08 8.56 -23.16
C ARG A 276 -14.40 9.50 -24.15
N VAL A 277 -13.92 10.64 -23.67
CA VAL A 277 -13.29 11.69 -24.47
C VAL A 277 -11.92 12.00 -23.91
N GLU A 278 -10.88 11.88 -24.73
CA GLU A 278 -9.51 12.25 -24.40
C GLU A 278 -9.14 13.56 -25.11
N LEU A 279 -8.71 14.58 -24.35
CA LEU A 279 -8.30 15.86 -24.93
C LEU A 279 -6.88 15.77 -25.52
N ALA A 280 -6.64 16.54 -26.59
CA ALA A 280 -5.36 16.55 -27.29
C ALA A 280 -4.26 17.24 -26.48
N ASP A 281 -4.60 18.31 -25.73
CA ASP A 281 -3.68 19.04 -24.86
C ASP A 281 -4.12 18.91 -23.40
N SER A 282 -3.16 18.64 -22.52
CA SER A 282 -3.37 18.57 -21.06
C SER A 282 -3.70 19.93 -20.41
N GLN A 283 -3.53 21.04 -21.13
CA GLN A 283 -3.93 22.38 -20.67
C GLN A 283 -5.40 22.71 -21.00
N GLU A 284 -6.03 21.95 -21.89
CA GLU A 284 -7.45 22.08 -22.16
C GLU A 284 -8.27 21.48 -21.03
N ASN A 285 -9.45 22.03 -20.80
CA ASN A 285 -10.31 21.63 -19.69
C ASN A 285 -11.71 21.18 -20.16
N ALA A 286 -12.49 20.65 -19.25
CA ALA A 286 -13.85 20.18 -19.49
C ALA A 286 -14.76 21.17 -20.25
N SER A 287 -14.47 22.49 -20.20
CA SER A 287 -15.29 23.50 -20.87
C SER A 287 -15.27 23.38 -22.38
N VAL A 288 -14.18 22.87 -22.95
CA VAL A 288 -14.07 22.63 -24.41
C VAL A 288 -15.09 21.59 -24.85
N ILE A 289 -15.15 20.46 -24.11
CA ILE A 289 -16.11 19.40 -24.37
C ILE A 289 -17.56 19.91 -24.24
N ALA A 290 -17.85 20.59 -23.14
CA ALA A 290 -19.18 21.19 -22.91
C ALA A 290 -19.57 22.14 -24.04
N THR A 291 -18.65 22.99 -24.51
CA THR A 291 -18.86 23.92 -25.59
C THR A 291 -19.17 23.22 -26.92
N ILE A 292 -18.43 22.16 -27.25
CA ILE A 292 -18.67 21.37 -28.46
C ILE A 292 -20.08 20.77 -28.47
N ILE A 293 -20.48 20.15 -27.36
CA ILE A 293 -21.78 19.47 -27.23
C ILE A 293 -22.93 20.51 -27.32
N VAL A 294 -22.84 21.58 -26.54
CA VAL A 294 -23.90 22.61 -26.49
C VAL A 294 -24.02 23.36 -27.83
N ASN A 295 -22.89 23.73 -28.47
CA ASN A 295 -22.91 24.37 -29.80
C ASN A 295 -23.40 23.40 -30.89
N GLY A 296 -23.25 22.11 -30.71
CA GLY A 296 -23.84 21.07 -31.56
C GLY A 296 -25.35 20.91 -31.40
N GLY A 297 -25.98 21.67 -30.51
CA GLY A 297 -27.42 21.62 -30.24
C GLY A 297 -27.86 20.45 -29.36
N LEU A 298 -26.91 19.80 -28.66
CA LEU A 298 -27.19 18.67 -27.79
C LEU A 298 -27.23 19.12 -26.32
N GLN A 299 -28.03 18.42 -25.52
CA GLN A 299 -28.14 18.68 -24.10
C GLN A 299 -27.16 17.79 -23.31
N LEU A 300 -26.16 18.43 -22.69
CA LEU A 300 -25.19 17.78 -21.80
C LEU A 300 -25.88 17.42 -20.48
N THR A 301 -25.82 16.17 -20.05
CA THR A 301 -26.40 15.68 -18.79
C THR A 301 -25.35 15.37 -17.73
N ALA A 302 -24.14 14.93 -18.14
CA ALA A 302 -23.03 14.73 -17.24
C ALA A 302 -21.69 14.99 -17.98
N LEU A 303 -20.74 15.53 -17.24
CA LEU A 303 -19.36 15.72 -17.66
C LEU A 303 -18.47 15.49 -16.44
N GLU A 304 -17.82 14.35 -16.40
CA GLU A 304 -17.03 13.90 -15.27
C GLU A 304 -15.59 13.69 -15.72
N LEU A 305 -14.63 14.16 -14.94
CA LEU A 305 -13.22 13.82 -15.16
C LEU A 305 -13.05 12.31 -14.89
N GLU A 306 -12.44 11.59 -15.82
CA GLU A 306 -12.07 10.20 -15.61
C GLU A 306 -10.84 10.17 -14.70
N GLU A 307 -11.07 9.86 -13.43
CA GLU A 307 -9.99 9.65 -12.49
C GLU A 307 -9.47 8.21 -12.67
N MET A 308 -8.22 8.09 -13.14
CA MET A 308 -7.54 6.79 -13.14
C MET A 308 -7.34 6.35 -11.70
N ASN A 309 -7.81 5.17 -11.34
CA ASN A 309 -7.50 4.57 -10.05
C ASN A 309 -6.12 3.87 -10.05
N LEU A 310 -5.65 3.44 -8.89
CA LEU A 310 -4.37 2.73 -8.77
C LEU A 310 -4.34 1.44 -9.61
N GLU A 311 -5.49 0.79 -9.86
CA GLU A 311 -5.59 -0.42 -10.67
C GLU A 311 -5.29 -0.12 -12.14
N ASP A 312 -5.85 0.97 -12.67
CA ASP A 312 -5.63 1.40 -14.05
C ASP A 312 -4.16 1.73 -14.29
N VAL A 313 -3.55 2.49 -13.37
CA VAL A 313 -2.12 2.81 -13.44
C VAL A 313 -1.26 1.55 -13.37
N PHE A 314 -1.57 0.65 -12.43
CA PHE A 314 -0.83 -0.60 -12.27
C PHE A 314 -0.90 -1.47 -13.53
N LEU A 315 -2.09 -1.58 -14.13
CA LEU A 315 -2.30 -2.33 -15.37
C LEU A 315 -1.55 -1.70 -16.55
N GLN A 316 -1.51 -0.38 -16.64
CA GLN A 316 -0.77 0.35 -17.68
C GLN A 316 0.74 0.09 -17.59
N VAL A 317 1.28 0.17 -16.37
CA VAL A 317 2.71 -0.02 -16.11
C VAL A 317 3.15 -1.47 -16.34
N THR A 318 2.33 -2.43 -15.94
CA THR A 318 2.67 -3.86 -16.07
C THR A 318 2.41 -4.42 -17.48
N ARG A 319 1.50 -3.85 -18.27
CA ARG A 319 1.24 -4.24 -19.67
C ARG A 319 2.27 -3.66 -20.66
N GLY A 320 2.90 -2.54 -20.35
CA GLY A 320 3.89 -1.90 -21.22
C GLY A 320 5.19 -2.69 -21.44
N GLU A 321 5.43 -3.75 -20.68
CA GLU A 321 6.62 -4.61 -20.77
C GLU A 321 6.37 -5.97 -21.46
N THR A 322 5.17 -6.21 -22.00
CA THR A 322 4.84 -7.45 -22.72
C THR A 322 4.87 -7.31 -24.26
N GLN A 323 5.52 -6.26 -24.78
CA GLN A 323 5.83 -6.13 -26.20
C GLN A 323 7.33 -6.24 -26.48
#